data_6720eed393349b1e6b7eb706a4eae63a
#
_entry.id   6720eed393349b1e6b7eb706a4eae63a
#
_cell.length_a   1.000
_cell.length_b   1.000
_cell.length_c   1.000
_cell.angle_alpha   90.00
_cell.angle_beta   90.00
_cell.angle_gamma   90.00
#
_symmetry.space_group_name_H-M   'P 1'
#
loop_
_entity.id
_entity.type
_entity.pdbx_description
1 polymer ?
#
loop_
_entity_poly.entity_id
_entity_poly.type
_entity_poly.pdbx_seq_one_letter_code
_entity_poly.pdbx_strand_id
1 'polypeptide(L)'
;MEKITDIIESIANEKNLDAADVKERVITAFLCTAKRLFGEEYEYNAHIDSETKNIKLFQTLKVVADNDEQADESKQFITLSKAKELDEGVEIGDEINYNINIEDLGRTASMTLAKELNYHIQNLLREKLFEQYNSKIGNLVLATVTSIDEKDNTLYFDIDDLKGFMPLKNRIKSANPDLSDKFSVGDTVRAIIRRVNINQQGINIELSRTSPKFLEALLASEVPEIKDGKVIVKECARIPGQRAKVALIALSSSIDPIGAVVGVKGTRINAVSGELCGEIIDVIEYSATPEILVTRAMSPAIISSVEINEKKAHVFINPAQKSKAIGKNGTNVRLCSMITKYEIELHEIEEQKPSEEDALKNLQSLFKDI
;
A
#
# COMPACT_ATOMS: atom_id res chain seq x y z
N MET A 1 -30.20 -25.64 23.36
CA MET A 1 -29.23 -24.54 23.17
C MET A 1 -28.45 -24.80 21.90
N GLU A 2 -28.29 -23.81 21.05
CA GLU A 2 -27.35 -23.91 19.90
C GLU A 2 -25.93 -24.06 20.46
N LYS A 3 -25.15 -24.95 19.85
CA LYS A 3 -23.77 -25.16 20.27
C LYS A 3 -22.93 -23.96 19.85
N ILE A 4 -21.96 -23.58 20.65
CA ILE A 4 -21.11 -22.39 20.35
C ILE A 4 -20.36 -22.58 19.01
N THR A 5 -20.04 -23.80 18.63
CA THR A 5 -19.43 -24.12 17.34
C THR A 5 -20.35 -23.75 16.18
N ASP A 6 -21.66 -23.99 16.30
CA ASP A 6 -22.63 -23.68 15.25
C ASP A 6 -22.80 -22.15 15.10
N ILE A 7 -22.70 -21.41 16.21
CA ILE A 7 -22.69 -19.95 16.22
C ILE A 7 -21.40 -19.41 15.57
N ILE A 8 -20.24 -20.00 15.88
CA ILE A 8 -18.96 -19.64 15.25
C ILE A 8 -19.01 -19.84 13.74
N GLU A 9 -19.50 -20.99 13.27
CA GLU A 9 -19.66 -21.29 11.86
C GLU A 9 -20.66 -20.35 11.17
N SER A 10 -21.77 -20.03 11.84
CA SER A 10 -22.76 -19.07 11.35
C SER A 10 -22.17 -17.68 11.16
N ILE A 11 -21.44 -17.16 12.16
CA ILE A 11 -20.75 -15.88 12.08
C ILE A 11 -19.67 -15.89 10.99
N ALA A 12 -18.88 -16.96 10.90
CA ALA A 12 -17.85 -17.12 9.91
C ALA A 12 -18.42 -17.05 8.49
N ASN A 13 -19.50 -17.78 8.24
CA ASN A 13 -20.18 -17.80 6.95
C ASN A 13 -20.87 -16.47 6.62
N GLU A 14 -21.62 -15.88 7.57
CA GLU A 14 -22.34 -14.62 7.36
C GLU A 14 -21.37 -13.46 7.07
N LYS A 15 -20.25 -13.41 7.78
CA LYS A 15 -19.26 -12.33 7.66
C LYS A 15 -18.11 -12.67 6.72
N ASN A 16 -18.14 -13.85 6.08
CA ASN A 16 -17.08 -14.35 5.19
C ASN A 16 -15.69 -14.32 5.88
N LEU A 17 -15.63 -14.77 7.13
CA LEU A 17 -14.42 -14.88 7.96
C LEU A 17 -13.92 -16.32 8.00
N ASP A 18 -12.67 -16.53 8.40
CA ASP A 18 -12.15 -17.85 8.73
C ASP A 18 -12.72 -18.33 10.08
N ALA A 19 -13.19 -19.57 10.13
CA ALA A 19 -13.79 -20.13 11.34
C ALA A 19 -12.77 -20.28 12.49
N ALA A 20 -11.48 -20.49 12.16
CA ALA A 20 -10.43 -20.58 13.18
C ALA A 20 -10.17 -19.21 13.83
N ASP A 21 -10.14 -18.14 13.02
CA ASP A 21 -9.99 -16.77 13.50
C ASP A 21 -11.19 -16.35 14.39
N VAL A 22 -12.42 -16.66 13.92
CA VAL A 22 -13.64 -16.38 14.72
C VAL A 22 -13.60 -17.12 16.04
N LYS A 23 -13.20 -18.41 16.04
CA LYS A 23 -13.04 -19.22 17.25
C LYS A 23 -12.09 -18.57 18.26
N GLU A 24 -10.93 -18.11 17.81
CA GLU A 24 -9.94 -17.46 18.66
C GLU A 24 -10.49 -16.17 19.27
N ARG A 25 -11.19 -15.35 18.46
CA ARG A 25 -11.82 -14.10 18.94
C ARG A 25 -12.96 -14.35 19.92
N VAL A 26 -13.73 -15.42 19.72
CA VAL A 26 -14.77 -15.83 20.67
C VAL A 26 -14.14 -16.24 22.00
N ILE A 27 -13.11 -17.08 22.01
CA ILE A 27 -12.37 -17.45 23.23
C ILE A 27 -11.84 -16.19 23.93
N THR A 28 -11.23 -15.27 23.20
CA THR A 28 -10.72 -14.00 23.73
C THR A 28 -11.83 -13.17 24.39
N ALA A 29 -13.02 -13.11 23.78
CA ALA A 29 -14.16 -12.40 24.36
C ALA A 29 -14.62 -12.99 25.70
N PHE A 30 -14.60 -14.32 25.85
CA PHE A 30 -14.89 -14.98 27.14
C PHE A 30 -13.84 -14.64 28.19
N LEU A 31 -12.54 -14.66 27.80
CA LEU A 31 -11.45 -14.29 28.71
C LEU A 31 -11.53 -12.82 29.15
N CYS A 32 -11.82 -11.91 28.22
CA CYS A 32 -12.02 -10.49 28.55
C CYS A 32 -13.24 -10.27 29.47
N THR A 33 -14.32 -11.02 29.22
CA THR A 33 -15.51 -10.99 30.07
C THR A 33 -15.20 -11.47 31.46
N ALA A 34 -14.43 -12.57 31.62
CA ALA A 34 -14.01 -13.09 32.91
C ALA A 34 -13.19 -12.05 33.69
N LYS A 35 -12.18 -11.44 33.04
CA LYS A 35 -11.37 -10.39 33.66
C LYS A 35 -12.19 -9.21 34.16
N ARG A 36 -13.19 -8.76 33.37
CA ARG A 36 -14.06 -7.64 33.78
C ARG A 36 -15.02 -7.97 34.93
N LEU A 37 -15.47 -9.23 35.04
CA LEU A 37 -16.43 -9.63 36.03
C LEU A 37 -15.79 -10.07 37.35
N PHE A 38 -14.63 -10.72 37.27
CA PHE A 38 -14.00 -11.35 38.43
C PHE A 38 -12.70 -10.67 38.86
N GLY A 39 -12.10 -9.82 38.00
CA GLY A 39 -10.86 -9.07 38.29
C GLY A 39 -9.80 -9.33 37.23
N GLU A 40 -9.02 -8.28 36.93
CA GLU A 40 -7.93 -8.34 35.93
C GLU A 40 -6.66 -9.00 36.49
N GLU A 41 -6.56 -9.09 37.80
CA GLU A 41 -5.43 -9.66 38.55
C GLU A 41 -5.38 -11.19 38.50
N TYR A 42 -6.45 -11.86 38.06
CA TYR A 42 -6.53 -13.32 38.02
C TYR A 42 -6.24 -13.88 36.63
N GLU A 43 -5.69 -15.10 36.59
CA GLU A 43 -5.45 -15.83 35.37
C GLU A 43 -6.66 -16.67 34.95
N TYR A 44 -7.06 -16.53 33.70
CA TYR A 44 -8.20 -17.24 33.15
C TYR A 44 -7.79 -17.98 31.90
N ASN A 45 -8.31 -19.20 31.71
CA ASN A 45 -8.16 -20.02 30.55
C ASN A 45 -9.54 -20.41 30.01
N ALA A 46 -9.66 -20.48 28.68
CA ALA A 46 -10.88 -20.93 28.02
C ALA A 46 -10.57 -21.83 26.85
N HIS A 47 -11.34 -22.89 26.69
CA HIS A 47 -11.25 -23.75 25.52
C HIS A 47 -12.64 -24.29 25.14
N ILE A 48 -12.75 -24.72 23.89
CA ILE A 48 -13.97 -25.39 23.42
C ILE A 48 -13.82 -26.89 23.72
N ASP A 49 -14.74 -27.39 24.50
CA ASP A 49 -14.84 -28.79 24.84
C ASP A 49 -15.22 -29.60 23.59
N SER A 50 -14.47 -30.68 23.31
CA SER A 50 -14.64 -31.49 22.12
C SER A 50 -15.93 -32.32 22.11
N GLU A 51 -16.47 -32.67 23.30
CA GLU A 51 -17.69 -33.48 23.44
C GLU A 51 -18.96 -32.62 23.41
N THR A 52 -19.00 -31.59 24.29
CA THR A 52 -20.17 -30.71 24.43
C THR A 52 -20.23 -29.63 23.35
N LYS A 53 -19.09 -29.32 22.72
CA LYS A 53 -18.92 -28.22 21.75
C LYS A 53 -19.29 -26.83 22.33
N ASN A 54 -19.22 -26.68 23.64
CA ASN A 54 -19.39 -25.44 24.35
C ASN A 54 -18.06 -24.92 24.89
N ILE A 55 -17.99 -23.64 25.20
CA ILE A 55 -16.82 -23.04 25.85
C ILE A 55 -16.84 -23.37 27.33
N LYS A 56 -15.73 -23.93 27.80
CA LYS A 56 -15.40 -24.05 29.20
C LYS A 56 -14.42 -22.95 29.59
N LEU A 57 -14.76 -22.19 30.64
CA LEU A 57 -13.96 -21.12 31.18
C LEU A 57 -13.45 -21.55 32.56
N PHE A 58 -12.17 -21.36 32.80
CA PHE A 58 -11.50 -21.72 34.04
C PHE A 58 -10.74 -20.53 34.61
N GLN A 59 -10.73 -20.43 35.91
CA GLN A 59 -9.77 -19.63 36.66
C GLN A 59 -8.65 -20.55 37.15
N THR A 60 -7.40 -20.15 36.93
CA THR A 60 -6.24 -20.85 37.44
C THR A 60 -6.01 -20.45 38.88
N LEU A 61 -6.07 -21.42 39.81
CA LEU A 61 -5.88 -21.23 41.25
C LEU A 61 -4.63 -21.99 41.69
N LYS A 62 -3.82 -21.35 42.55
CA LYS A 62 -2.63 -21.98 43.12
C LYS A 62 -2.98 -22.61 44.46
N VAL A 63 -2.56 -23.86 44.65
CA VAL A 63 -2.83 -24.62 45.88
C VAL A 63 -1.87 -24.20 46.98
N VAL A 64 -2.43 -23.83 48.14
CA VAL A 64 -1.70 -23.43 49.33
C VAL A 64 -2.08 -24.31 50.54
N ALA A 65 -1.28 -24.26 51.60
CA ALA A 65 -1.58 -24.99 52.83
C ALA A 65 -2.88 -24.48 53.48
N ASP A 66 -3.59 -25.37 54.17
CA ASP A 66 -4.88 -25.01 54.81
C ASP A 66 -4.78 -23.90 55.87
N ASN A 67 -3.59 -23.65 56.42
CA ASN A 67 -3.33 -22.61 57.42
C ASN A 67 -2.65 -21.35 56.83
N ASP A 68 -2.62 -21.20 55.51
CA ASP A 68 -2.02 -20.04 54.85
C ASP A 68 -3.00 -18.86 54.85
N GLU A 69 -2.58 -17.73 55.46
CA GLU A 69 -3.42 -16.50 55.55
C GLU A 69 -3.76 -15.96 54.16
N GLN A 70 -2.97 -16.28 53.12
CA GLN A 70 -3.22 -15.85 51.75
C GLN A 70 -4.45 -16.52 51.11
N ALA A 71 -4.86 -17.70 51.61
CA ALA A 71 -6.03 -18.42 51.12
C ALA A 71 -7.37 -17.71 51.44
N ASP A 72 -7.40 -16.90 52.49
CA ASP A 72 -8.61 -16.16 52.89
C ASP A 72 -8.69 -14.74 52.26
N GLU A 73 -7.55 -14.14 51.88
CA GLU A 73 -7.49 -12.76 51.43
C GLU A 73 -7.51 -12.61 49.88
N SER A 74 -7.11 -13.63 49.14
CA SER A 74 -7.07 -13.51 47.69
C SER A 74 -7.75 -14.69 46.98
N LYS A 75 -8.55 -14.38 45.95
CA LYS A 75 -9.21 -15.37 45.09
C LYS A 75 -8.25 -16.08 44.12
N GLN A 76 -6.93 -15.94 44.31
CA GLN A 76 -5.89 -16.59 43.51
C GLN A 76 -5.45 -17.93 44.09
N PHE A 77 -5.76 -18.17 45.36
CA PHE A 77 -5.33 -19.34 46.09
C PHE A 77 -6.51 -20.20 46.52
N ILE A 78 -6.28 -21.49 46.56
CA ILE A 78 -7.23 -22.49 47.07
C ILE A 78 -6.52 -23.35 48.14
N THR A 79 -7.19 -23.66 49.23
CA THR A 79 -6.64 -24.55 50.27
C THR A 79 -6.49 -25.97 49.75
N LEU A 80 -5.49 -26.69 50.24
CA LEU A 80 -5.23 -28.08 49.88
C LEU A 80 -6.45 -28.99 50.09
N SER A 81 -7.18 -28.77 51.20
CA SER A 81 -8.39 -29.55 51.50
C SER A 81 -9.47 -29.36 50.42
N LYS A 82 -9.73 -28.12 50.01
CA LYS A 82 -10.68 -27.83 48.92
C LYS A 82 -10.17 -28.24 47.53
N ALA A 83 -8.87 -28.16 47.30
CA ALA A 83 -8.25 -28.58 46.06
C ALA A 83 -8.39 -30.11 45.86
N LYS A 84 -8.22 -30.91 46.92
CA LYS A 84 -8.40 -32.37 46.92
C LYS A 84 -9.84 -32.82 46.68
N GLU A 85 -10.83 -31.99 46.95
CA GLU A 85 -12.23 -32.29 46.55
C GLU A 85 -12.43 -32.23 45.02
N LEU A 86 -11.57 -31.45 44.32
CA LEU A 86 -11.65 -31.30 42.89
C LEU A 86 -10.74 -32.30 42.14
N ASP A 87 -9.57 -32.58 42.71
CA ASP A 87 -8.59 -33.56 42.18
C ASP A 87 -7.78 -34.15 43.35
N GLU A 88 -7.90 -35.49 43.55
CA GLU A 88 -7.26 -36.20 44.67
C GLU A 88 -5.71 -36.20 44.60
N GLY A 89 -5.14 -35.95 43.43
CA GLY A 89 -3.69 -36.02 43.18
C GLY A 89 -2.91 -34.74 43.41
N VAL A 90 -3.54 -33.66 43.90
CA VAL A 90 -2.98 -32.30 43.98
C VAL A 90 -2.09 -32.12 45.22
N GLU A 91 -0.92 -31.49 45.03
CA GLU A 91 0.03 -31.12 46.07
C GLU A 91 0.10 -29.59 46.25
N ILE A 92 0.68 -29.14 47.39
CA ILE A 92 0.89 -27.74 47.68
C ILE A 92 1.85 -27.15 46.65
N GLY A 93 1.43 -26.05 45.99
CA GLY A 93 2.17 -25.36 44.93
C GLY A 93 1.71 -25.68 43.51
N ASP A 94 0.84 -26.68 43.34
CA ASP A 94 0.23 -27.01 42.06
C ASP A 94 -0.79 -25.95 41.63
N GLU A 95 -1.05 -25.87 40.33
CA GLU A 95 -2.08 -25.02 39.74
C GLU A 95 -3.27 -25.88 39.30
N ILE A 96 -4.46 -25.51 39.75
CA ILE A 96 -5.71 -26.19 39.40
C ILE A 96 -6.65 -25.24 38.65
N ASN A 97 -7.40 -25.80 37.73
CA ASN A 97 -8.39 -25.07 36.94
C ASN A 97 -9.76 -25.18 37.58
N TYR A 98 -10.24 -24.06 38.14
CA TYR A 98 -11.59 -23.96 38.74
C TYR A 98 -12.58 -23.52 37.65
N ASN A 99 -13.61 -24.34 37.38
CA ASN A 99 -14.59 -24.07 36.34
C ASN A 99 -15.50 -22.87 36.75
N ILE A 100 -15.59 -21.91 35.83
CA ILE A 100 -16.48 -20.74 35.97
C ILE A 100 -17.62 -20.88 34.97
N ASN A 101 -18.85 -20.83 35.47
CA ASN A 101 -20.02 -20.83 34.62
C ASN A 101 -20.57 -19.40 34.51
N ILE A 102 -20.39 -18.77 33.32
CA ILE A 102 -20.87 -17.40 33.06
C ILE A 102 -22.40 -17.34 33.07
N GLU A 103 -23.09 -18.43 32.74
CA GLU A 103 -24.55 -18.48 32.67
C GLU A 103 -25.18 -18.26 34.06
N ASP A 104 -24.49 -18.70 35.13
CA ASP A 104 -24.96 -18.54 36.51
C ASP A 104 -24.86 -17.10 37.07
N LEU A 105 -24.12 -16.23 36.36
CA LEU A 105 -23.89 -14.84 36.74
C LEU A 105 -25.01 -13.87 36.34
N GLY A 106 -26.01 -14.37 35.63
CA GLY A 106 -27.20 -13.61 35.27
C GLY A 106 -27.05 -12.62 34.11
N ARG A 107 -28.04 -11.73 34.02
CA ARG A 107 -28.20 -10.85 32.82
C ARG A 107 -27.03 -9.92 32.56
N THR A 108 -26.36 -9.42 33.58
CA THR A 108 -25.24 -8.46 33.43
C THR A 108 -24.04 -9.12 32.76
N ALA A 109 -23.71 -10.35 33.14
CA ALA A 109 -22.61 -11.11 32.54
C ALA A 109 -22.89 -11.42 31.06
N SER A 110 -24.11 -11.87 30.75
CA SER A 110 -24.51 -12.12 29.36
C SER A 110 -24.45 -10.85 28.49
N MET A 111 -24.84 -9.69 29.02
CA MET A 111 -24.73 -8.42 28.31
C MET A 111 -23.27 -7.99 28.11
N THR A 112 -22.39 -8.23 29.07
CA THR A 112 -20.97 -7.93 28.98
C THR A 112 -20.33 -8.82 27.93
N LEU A 113 -20.60 -10.13 27.97
CA LEU A 113 -20.10 -11.08 26.96
C LEU A 113 -20.55 -10.71 25.54
N ALA A 114 -21.83 -10.36 25.35
CA ALA A 114 -22.36 -9.95 24.06
C ALA A 114 -21.64 -8.69 23.51
N LYS A 115 -21.29 -7.74 24.36
CA LYS A 115 -20.51 -6.54 23.98
C LYS A 115 -19.08 -6.91 23.59
N GLU A 116 -18.40 -7.76 24.37
CA GLU A 116 -17.05 -8.22 24.06
C GLU A 116 -17.00 -9.02 22.77
N LEU A 117 -17.95 -9.96 22.57
CA LEU A 117 -18.07 -10.72 21.32
C LEU A 117 -18.23 -9.79 20.12
N ASN A 118 -19.16 -8.86 20.20
CA ASN A 118 -19.37 -7.91 19.10
C ASN A 118 -18.12 -7.07 18.82
N TYR A 119 -17.45 -6.59 19.87
CA TYR A 119 -16.21 -5.82 19.74
C TYR A 119 -15.10 -6.62 19.05
N HIS A 120 -14.83 -7.86 19.49
CA HIS A 120 -13.78 -8.71 18.91
C HIS A 120 -14.09 -9.13 17.46
N ILE A 121 -15.35 -9.47 17.15
CA ILE A 121 -15.76 -9.79 15.78
C ILE A 121 -15.66 -8.57 14.86
N GLN A 122 -16.06 -7.38 15.31
CA GLN A 122 -15.90 -6.15 14.51
C GLN A 122 -14.43 -5.81 14.27
N ASN A 123 -13.55 -6.05 15.24
CA ASN A 123 -12.12 -5.86 15.04
C ASN A 123 -11.55 -6.85 14.02
N LEU A 124 -11.93 -8.12 14.09
CA LEU A 124 -11.51 -9.14 13.10
C LEU A 124 -11.95 -8.76 11.69
N LEU A 125 -13.18 -8.27 11.52
CA LEU A 125 -13.66 -7.75 10.22
C LEU A 125 -12.82 -6.58 9.73
N ARG A 126 -12.47 -5.64 10.61
CA ARG A 126 -11.62 -4.49 10.25
C ARG A 126 -10.21 -4.93 9.84
N GLU A 127 -9.60 -5.86 10.59
CA GLU A 127 -8.29 -6.42 10.28
C GLU A 127 -8.30 -7.07 8.88
N LYS A 128 -9.28 -7.92 8.60
CA LYS A 128 -9.43 -8.59 7.30
C LYS A 128 -9.62 -7.60 6.14
N LEU A 129 -10.50 -6.62 6.31
CA LEU A 129 -10.70 -5.59 5.31
C LEU A 129 -9.44 -4.75 5.11
N PHE A 130 -8.73 -4.42 6.19
CA PHE A 130 -7.46 -3.71 6.09
C PHE A 130 -6.42 -4.48 5.27
N GLU A 131 -6.22 -5.76 5.54
CA GLU A 131 -5.30 -6.62 4.78
C GLU A 131 -5.70 -6.70 3.31
N GLN A 132 -6.99 -6.88 3.02
CA GLN A 132 -7.53 -6.93 1.67
C GLN A 132 -7.24 -5.63 0.89
N TYR A 133 -7.48 -4.46 1.48
CA TYR A 133 -7.25 -3.19 0.80
C TYR A 133 -5.79 -2.74 0.85
N ASN A 134 -5.04 -3.14 1.86
CA ASN A 134 -3.61 -2.90 1.94
C ASN A 134 -2.85 -3.62 0.81
N SER A 135 -3.27 -4.83 0.43
CA SER A 135 -2.74 -5.56 -0.72
C SER A 135 -3.07 -4.88 -2.07
N LYS A 136 -4.08 -4.02 -2.11
CA LYS A 136 -4.49 -3.24 -3.29
C LYS A 136 -3.83 -1.86 -3.38
N ILE A 137 -2.91 -1.52 -2.47
CA ILE A 137 -2.18 -0.23 -2.55
C ILE A 137 -1.44 -0.15 -3.89
N GLY A 138 -1.62 0.96 -4.60
CA GLY A 138 -1.09 1.19 -5.94
C GLY A 138 -2.01 0.74 -7.08
N ASN A 139 -3.06 -0.02 -6.80
CA ASN A 139 -4.02 -0.44 -7.82
C ASN A 139 -4.99 0.69 -8.17
N LEU A 140 -5.42 0.68 -9.41
CA LEU A 140 -6.45 1.58 -9.92
C LEU A 140 -7.82 1.20 -9.36
N VAL A 141 -8.55 2.19 -8.87
CA VAL A 141 -9.93 2.06 -8.39
C VAL A 141 -10.82 3.14 -9.02
N LEU A 142 -12.11 2.81 -9.16
CA LEU A 142 -13.16 3.76 -9.49
C LEU A 142 -13.82 4.19 -8.18
N ALA A 143 -13.93 5.49 -7.97
CA ALA A 143 -14.50 6.06 -6.75
C ALA A 143 -15.50 7.16 -7.11
N THR A 144 -16.64 7.18 -6.44
CA THR A 144 -17.68 8.20 -6.67
C THR A 144 -17.58 9.29 -5.61
N VAL A 145 -17.51 10.55 -6.05
CA VAL A 145 -17.45 11.72 -5.14
C VAL A 145 -18.78 11.85 -4.40
N THR A 146 -18.73 11.77 -3.07
CA THR A 146 -19.94 11.91 -2.21
C THR A 146 -20.06 13.29 -1.61
N SER A 147 -18.96 13.92 -1.25
CA SER A 147 -18.95 15.27 -0.69
C SER A 147 -17.59 15.95 -0.90
N ILE A 148 -17.59 17.26 -0.75
CA ILE A 148 -16.38 18.09 -0.84
C ILE A 148 -16.33 18.95 0.42
N ASP A 149 -15.21 18.93 1.13
CA ASP A 149 -14.98 19.81 2.26
C ASP A 149 -14.68 21.24 1.76
N GLU A 150 -15.46 22.22 2.20
CA GLU A 150 -15.31 23.61 1.76
C GLU A 150 -14.05 24.29 2.32
N LYS A 151 -13.48 23.77 3.44
CA LYS A 151 -12.34 24.41 4.12
C LYS A 151 -11.01 24.06 3.44
N ASP A 152 -10.77 22.78 3.18
CA ASP A 152 -9.49 22.29 2.66
C ASP A 152 -9.61 21.69 1.25
N ASN A 153 -10.80 21.71 0.65
CA ASN A 153 -11.12 21.11 -0.64
C ASN A 153 -10.79 19.60 -0.71
N THR A 154 -10.85 18.89 0.41
CA THR A 154 -10.74 17.43 0.42
C THR A 154 -11.99 16.82 -0.20
N LEU A 155 -11.81 15.90 -1.15
CA LEU A 155 -12.89 15.12 -1.73
C LEU A 155 -13.09 13.85 -0.90
N TYR A 156 -14.35 13.52 -0.62
CA TYR A 156 -14.74 12.25 -0.02
C TYR A 156 -15.41 11.36 -1.06
N PHE A 157 -15.18 10.06 -0.96
CA PHE A 157 -15.60 9.09 -1.95
C PHE A 157 -16.25 7.88 -1.33
N ASP A 158 -17.12 7.25 -2.10
CA ASP A 158 -17.52 5.86 -1.91
C ASP A 158 -16.70 4.98 -2.86
N ILE A 159 -16.11 3.93 -2.28
CA ILE A 159 -15.30 2.93 -2.98
C ILE A 159 -15.85 1.58 -2.53
N ASP A 160 -16.66 0.94 -3.37
CA ASP A 160 -17.45 -0.22 -2.97
C ASP A 160 -18.20 0.08 -1.66
N ASP A 161 -17.96 -0.68 -0.59
CA ASP A 161 -18.58 -0.51 0.72
C ASP A 161 -17.76 0.38 1.69
N LEU A 162 -16.64 0.95 1.25
CA LEU A 162 -15.74 1.74 2.08
C LEU A 162 -15.75 3.23 1.72
N LYS A 163 -15.32 4.01 2.70
CA LYS A 163 -15.13 5.45 2.52
C LYS A 163 -13.68 5.75 2.16
N GLY A 164 -13.51 6.66 1.19
CA GLY A 164 -12.22 7.17 0.78
C GLY A 164 -12.17 8.69 0.84
N PHE A 165 -10.95 9.22 0.80
CA PHE A 165 -10.73 10.66 0.70
C PHE A 165 -9.52 10.97 -0.18
N MET A 166 -9.54 12.14 -0.81
CA MET A 166 -8.44 12.66 -1.61
C MET A 166 -8.21 14.12 -1.24
N PRO A 167 -7.16 14.44 -0.48
CA PRO A 167 -6.80 15.81 -0.18
C PRO A 167 -6.31 16.54 -1.42
N LEU A 168 -6.38 17.86 -1.42
CA LEU A 168 -6.02 18.71 -2.56
C LEU A 168 -4.60 18.43 -3.11
N LYS A 169 -3.64 18.06 -2.23
CA LYS A 169 -2.27 17.69 -2.62
C LYS A 169 -2.16 16.44 -3.48
N ASN A 170 -3.18 15.56 -3.44
CA ASN A 170 -3.24 14.32 -4.20
C ASN A 170 -4.01 14.47 -5.52
N ARG A 171 -4.52 15.66 -5.84
CA ARG A 171 -5.17 16.00 -7.12
C ARG A 171 -4.16 16.61 -8.08
N ILE A 172 -4.35 16.37 -9.37
CA ILE A 172 -3.47 16.90 -10.40
C ILE A 172 -3.76 18.40 -10.58
N LYS A 173 -2.70 19.20 -10.47
CA LYS A 173 -2.72 20.62 -10.82
C LYS A 173 -1.94 20.81 -12.10
N SER A 174 -2.64 21.07 -13.20
CA SER A 174 -2.02 21.40 -14.47
C SER A 174 -1.57 22.87 -14.51
N ALA A 175 -0.58 23.15 -15.36
CA ALA A 175 -0.21 24.54 -15.67
C ALA A 175 -1.36 25.31 -16.35
N ASN A 176 -2.24 24.61 -17.06
CA ASN A 176 -3.50 25.14 -17.54
C ASN A 176 -4.60 24.84 -16.50
N PRO A 177 -5.19 25.85 -15.84
CA PRO A 177 -6.24 25.65 -14.83
C PRO A 177 -7.45 24.89 -15.33
N ASP A 178 -7.77 24.97 -16.64
CA ASP A 178 -8.92 24.29 -17.23
C ASP A 178 -8.72 22.78 -17.36
N LEU A 179 -7.46 22.34 -17.41
CA LEU A 179 -7.09 20.93 -17.44
C LEU A 179 -6.83 20.33 -16.05
N SER A 180 -6.84 21.13 -14.99
CA SER A 180 -6.64 20.63 -13.61
C SER A 180 -7.81 19.76 -13.15
N ASP A 181 -7.55 18.84 -12.22
CA ASP A 181 -8.57 18.02 -11.58
C ASP A 181 -9.67 18.90 -10.93
N LYS A 182 -10.83 18.93 -11.55
CA LYS A 182 -12.05 19.59 -11.04
C LYS A 182 -13.14 18.53 -10.99
N PHE A 183 -13.59 18.19 -9.79
CA PHE A 183 -14.62 17.17 -9.59
C PHE A 183 -15.79 17.77 -8.83
N SER A 184 -16.97 17.29 -9.18
CA SER A 184 -18.25 17.62 -8.54
C SER A 184 -18.81 16.39 -7.82
N VAL A 185 -19.73 16.60 -6.89
CA VAL A 185 -20.45 15.51 -6.23
C VAL A 185 -21.21 14.70 -7.28
N GLY A 186 -21.06 13.37 -7.23
CA GLY A 186 -21.62 12.43 -8.19
C GLY A 186 -20.66 12.00 -9.30
N ASP A 187 -19.51 12.68 -9.48
CA ASP A 187 -18.53 12.27 -10.48
C ASP A 187 -17.85 10.96 -10.09
N THR A 188 -17.61 10.11 -11.10
CA THR A 188 -16.81 8.90 -10.95
C THR A 188 -15.37 9.20 -11.36
N VAL A 189 -14.43 8.97 -10.44
CA VAL A 189 -13.03 9.34 -10.57
C VAL A 189 -12.15 8.09 -10.55
N ARG A 190 -11.23 7.99 -11.52
CA ARG A 190 -10.15 7.01 -11.48
C ARG A 190 -9.02 7.51 -10.60
N ALA A 191 -8.59 6.72 -9.63
CA ALA A 191 -7.47 7.04 -8.75
C ALA A 191 -6.79 5.74 -8.28
N ILE A 192 -5.63 5.85 -7.64
CA ILE A 192 -5.01 4.71 -6.96
C ILE A 192 -5.21 4.81 -5.46
N ILE A 193 -5.24 3.65 -4.82
CA ILE A 193 -5.13 3.55 -3.37
C ILE A 193 -3.70 3.91 -2.99
N ARG A 194 -3.53 5.04 -2.29
CA ARG A 194 -2.23 5.50 -1.81
C ARG A 194 -1.89 4.90 -0.45
N ARG A 195 -2.88 4.88 0.43
CA ARG A 195 -2.75 4.39 1.81
C ARG A 195 -4.09 3.93 2.34
N VAL A 196 -4.05 2.92 3.18
CA VAL A 196 -5.19 2.44 3.95
C VAL A 196 -4.92 2.74 5.42
N ASN A 197 -5.88 3.36 6.11
CA ASN A 197 -5.78 3.71 7.52
C ASN A 197 -6.94 3.07 8.29
N ILE A 198 -6.68 2.63 9.50
CA ILE A 198 -7.70 2.22 10.47
C ILE A 198 -7.87 3.34 11.49
N ASN A 199 -9.09 3.77 11.71
CA ASN A 199 -9.44 4.70 12.77
C ASN A 199 -10.63 4.16 13.57
N GLN A 200 -11.06 4.90 14.60
CA GLN A 200 -12.20 4.50 15.43
C GLN A 200 -13.51 4.35 14.66
N GLN A 201 -13.64 5.04 13.53
CA GLN A 201 -14.83 5.02 12.66
C GLN A 201 -14.77 3.91 11.60
N GLY A 202 -13.65 3.20 11.47
CA GLY A 202 -13.45 2.11 10.51
C GLY A 202 -12.23 2.29 9.62
N ILE A 203 -12.26 1.67 8.44
CA ILE A 203 -11.22 1.78 7.42
C ILE A 203 -11.47 3.03 6.57
N ASN A 204 -10.40 3.78 6.33
CA ASN A 204 -10.42 4.96 5.50
C ASN A 204 -9.31 4.89 4.45
N ILE A 205 -9.66 5.08 3.18
CA ILE A 205 -8.77 4.90 2.04
C ILE A 205 -8.32 6.27 1.52
N GLU A 206 -7.02 6.55 1.57
CA GLU A 206 -6.44 7.73 0.93
C GLU A 206 -6.21 7.45 -0.55
N LEU A 207 -6.86 8.23 -1.42
CA LEU A 207 -6.71 8.16 -2.86
C LEU A 207 -5.69 9.18 -3.37
N SER A 208 -5.07 8.87 -4.52
CA SER A 208 -4.14 9.78 -5.19
C SER A 208 -4.17 9.65 -6.70
N ARG A 209 -4.05 10.81 -7.38
CA ARG A 209 -3.83 10.92 -8.83
C ARG A 209 -2.45 11.50 -9.16
N THR A 210 -1.69 11.95 -8.13
CA THR A 210 -0.34 12.55 -8.30
C THR A 210 0.80 11.56 -8.20
N SER A 211 0.59 10.34 -7.71
CA SER A 211 1.63 9.32 -7.58
C SER A 211 2.11 8.80 -8.95
N PRO A 212 3.41 8.46 -9.11
CA PRO A 212 3.89 7.72 -10.29
C PRO A 212 3.15 6.41 -10.53
N LYS A 213 2.72 5.72 -9.47
CA LYS A 213 1.92 4.49 -9.54
C LYS A 213 0.58 4.68 -10.27
N PHE A 214 0.01 5.88 -10.24
CA PHE A 214 -1.21 6.17 -11.00
C PHE A 214 -0.95 6.12 -12.52
N LEU A 215 0.16 6.69 -12.99
CA LEU A 215 0.55 6.57 -14.39
C LEU A 215 0.85 5.11 -14.77
N GLU A 216 1.58 4.36 -13.93
CA GLU A 216 1.86 2.94 -14.18
C GLU A 216 0.56 2.12 -14.29
N ALA A 217 -0.41 2.36 -13.40
CA ALA A 217 -1.70 1.67 -13.40
C ALA A 217 -2.55 2.05 -14.64
N LEU A 218 -2.52 3.30 -15.07
CA LEU A 218 -3.19 3.73 -16.31
C LEU A 218 -2.56 3.08 -17.54
N LEU A 219 -1.23 3.03 -17.62
CA LEU A 219 -0.53 2.34 -18.69
C LEU A 219 -0.89 0.85 -18.74
N ALA A 220 -0.95 0.18 -17.58
CA ALA A 220 -1.39 -1.22 -17.50
C ALA A 220 -2.85 -1.43 -17.93
N SER A 221 -3.71 -0.42 -17.75
CA SER A 221 -5.10 -0.45 -18.21
C SER A 221 -5.24 -0.28 -19.72
N GLU A 222 -4.44 0.63 -20.31
CA GLU A 222 -4.55 1.01 -21.73
C GLU A 222 -3.66 0.18 -22.68
N VAL A 223 -2.61 -0.47 -22.14
CA VAL A 223 -1.60 -1.18 -22.93
C VAL A 223 -1.65 -2.68 -22.62
N PRO A 224 -2.23 -3.51 -23.51
CA PRO A 224 -2.34 -4.95 -23.31
C PRO A 224 -1.00 -5.64 -23.04
N GLU A 225 0.07 -5.21 -23.71
CA GLU A 225 1.42 -5.77 -23.58
C GLU A 225 1.99 -5.55 -22.15
N ILE A 226 1.59 -4.47 -21.46
CA ILE A 226 1.94 -4.23 -20.04
C ILE A 226 1.05 -5.09 -19.16
N LYS A 227 -0.25 -5.16 -19.42
CA LYS A 227 -1.19 -5.98 -18.66
C LYS A 227 -0.82 -7.45 -18.70
N ASP A 228 -0.36 -7.94 -19.85
CA ASP A 228 0.10 -9.32 -20.05
C ASP A 228 1.51 -9.58 -19.48
N GLY A 229 2.19 -8.55 -18.97
CA GLY A 229 3.55 -8.64 -18.45
C GLY A 229 4.64 -8.81 -19.51
N LYS A 230 4.33 -8.64 -20.79
CA LYS A 230 5.30 -8.72 -21.91
C LYS A 230 6.20 -7.49 -21.98
N VAL A 231 5.66 -6.33 -21.60
CA VAL A 231 6.36 -5.06 -21.40
C VAL A 231 6.24 -4.67 -19.95
N ILE A 232 7.35 -4.30 -19.32
CA ILE A 232 7.41 -3.94 -17.91
C ILE A 232 7.84 -2.49 -17.77
N VAL A 233 7.12 -1.73 -16.94
CA VAL A 233 7.56 -0.41 -16.47
C VAL A 233 8.62 -0.63 -15.39
N LYS A 234 9.87 -0.32 -15.69
CA LYS A 234 11.00 -0.47 -14.75
C LYS A 234 11.13 0.72 -13.83
N GLU A 235 11.05 1.93 -14.38
CA GLU A 235 11.14 3.17 -13.63
C GLU A 235 10.12 4.17 -14.17
N CYS A 236 9.54 4.94 -13.27
CA CYS A 236 8.58 5.99 -13.60
C CYS A 236 8.88 7.23 -12.76
N ALA A 237 9.16 8.34 -13.43
CA ALA A 237 9.34 9.65 -12.80
C ALA A 237 8.29 10.63 -13.31
N ARG A 238 7.70 11.42 -12.40
CA ARG A 238 6.55 12.24 -12.73
C ARG A 238 6.56 13.58 -11.98
N ILE A 239 6.25 14.64 -12.69
CA ILE A 239 5.88 15.94 -12.14
C ILE A 239 4.41 16.15 -12.51
N PRO A 240 3.47 15.90 -11.60
CA PRO A 240 2.04 15.85 -11.89
C PRO A 240 1.51 17.10 -12.60
N GLY A 241 0.72 16.89 -13.66
CA GLY A 241 0.14 17.96 -14.46
C GLY A 241 1.13 18.69 -15.39
N GLN A 242 2.37 18.22 -15.48
CA GLN A 242 3.38 18.80 -16.35
C GLN A 242 3.99 17.77 -17.29
N ARG A 243 4.82 16.88 -16.75
CA ARG A 243 5.55 15.90 -17.55
C ARG A 243 5.92 14.67 -16.76
N ALA A 244 5.97 13.54 -17.43
CA ALA A 244 6.47 12.28 -16.88
C ALA A 244 7.50 11.64 -17.82
N LYS A 245 8.35 10.78 -17.27
CA LYS A 245 9.23 9.88 -18.00
C LYS A 245 9.02 8.45 -17.53
N VAL A 246 8.91 7.53 -18.47
CA VAL A 246 8.67 6.11 -18.20
C VAL A 246 9.72 5.27 -18.91
N ALA A 247 10.48 4.50 -18.16
CA ALA A 247 11.48 3.57 -18.70
C ALA A 247 10.90 2.15 -18.76
N LEU A 248 10.86 1.60 -19.96
CA LEU A 248 10.25 0.32 -20.30
C LEU A 248 11.30 -0.72 -20.67
N ILE A 249 10.99 -1.97 -20.37
CA ILE A 249 11.74 -3.12 -20.90
C ILE A 249 10.76 -4.13 -21.48
N ALA A 250 11.09 -4.68 -22.65
CA ALA A 250 10.40 -5.82 -23.22
C ALA A 250 11.07 -7.12 -22.78
N LEU A 251 10.27 -8.14 -22.46
CA LEU A 251 10.79 -9.48 -22.12
C LEU A 251 11.21 -10.28 -23.36
N SER A 252 10.79 -9.86 -24.55
CA SER A 252 11.17 -10.46 -25.84
C SER A 252 11.69 -9.41 -26.78
N SER A 253 12.77 -9.72 -27.50
CA SER A 253 13.36 -8.87 -28.54
C SER A 253 12.42 -8.62 -29.73
N SER A 254 11.36 -9.39 -29.87
CA SER A 254 10.35 -9.20 -30.92
C SER A 254 9.33 -8.10 -30.63
N ILE A 255 9.34 -7.53 -29.42
CA ILE A 255 8.39 -6.50 -29.00
C ILE A 255 9.12 -5.17 -28.87
N ASP A 256 8.64 -4.17 -29.58
CA ASP A 256 9.04 -2.77 -29.38
C ASP A 256 8.25 -2.21 -28.19
N PRO A 257 8.91 -1.97 -27.02
CA PRO A 257 8.20 -1.49 -25.83
C PRO A 257 7.70 -0.06 -25.99
N ILE A 258 8.40 0.77 -26.77
CA ILE A 258 8.01 2.16 -26.99
C ILE A 258 6.79 2.21 -27.91
N GLY A 259 6.84 1.50 -29.04
CA GLY A 259 5.73 1.42 -29.99
C GLY A 259 4.46 0.84 -29.37
N ALA A 260 4.59 -0.17 -28.50
CA ALA A 260 3.46 -0.78 -27.77
C ALA A 260 2.72 0.23 -26.88
N VAL A 261 3.47 1.07 -26.15
CA VAL A 261 2.90 2.06 -25.23
C VAL A 261 2.38 3.29 -25.97
N VAL A 262 3.11 3.78 -26.98
CA VAL A 262 2.67 4.93 -27.77
C VAL A 262 1.40 4.60 -28.56
N GLY A 263 1.35 3.40 -29.16
CA GLY A 263 0.25 2.95 -30.00
C GLY A 263 0.21 3.65 -31.38
N VAL A 264 -0.69 3.19 -32.23
CA VAL A 264 -0.83 3.73 -33.59
C VAL A 264 -1.20 5.23 -33.51
N LYS A 265 -0.38 6.09 -34.13
CA LYS A 265 -0.54 7.55 -34.11
C LYS A 265 -0.66 8.15 -32.70
N GLY A 266 -0.09 7.49 -31.68
CA GLY A 266 -0.11 7.97 -30.30
C GLY A 266 -1.44 7.77 -29.55
N THR A 267 -2.36 6.95 -30.07
CA THR A 267 -3.70 6.81 -29.48
C THR A 267 -3.68 6.37 -28.02
N ARG A 268 -2.84 5.40 -27.67
CA ARG A 268 -2.77 4.87 -26.29
C ARG A 268 -2.16 5.89 -25.32
N ILE A 269 -1.01 6.45 -25.67
CA ILE A 269 -0.32 7.41 -24.81
C ILE A 269 -1.14 8.70 -24.64
N ASN A 270 -1.88 9.14 -25.69
CA ASN A 270 -2.74 10.31 -25.61
C ASN A 270 -3.97 10.06 -24.71
N ALA A 271 -4.54 8.84 -24.69
CA ALA A 271 -5.61 8.50 -23.79
C ALA A 271 -5.14 8.61 -22.31
N VAL A 272 -3.95 8.07 -22.00
CA VAL A 272 -3.34 8.19 -20.67
C VAL A 272 -3.03 9.65 -20.33
N SER A 273 -2.43 10.41 -21.27
CA SER A 273 -2.15 11.85 -21.10
C SER A 273 -3.43 12.65 -20.81
N GLY A 274 -4.52 12.34 -21.50
CA GLY A 274 -5.82 12.96 -21.27
C GLY A 274 -6.33 12.75 -19.84
N GLU A 275 -6.25 11.51 -19.33
CA GLU A 275 -6.61 11.20 -17.93
C GLU A 275 -5.71 11.92 -16.91
N LEU A 276 -4.47 12.22 -17.28
CA LEU A 276 -3.49 12.94 -16.47
C LEU A 276 -3.52 14.47 -16.68
N CYS A 277 -4.65 15.01 -17.10
CA CYS A 277 -4.83 16.44 -17.30
C CYS A 277 -3.88 17.06 -18.34
N GLY A 278 -3.58 16.32 -19.42
CA GLY A 278 -2.71 16.76 -20.50
C GLY A 278 -1.21 16.67 -20.20
N GLU A 279 -0.81 15.86 -19.22
CA GLU A 279 0.60 15.64 -18.87
C GLU A 279 1.35 14.99 -20.05
N ILE A 280 2.51 15.57 -20.41
CA ILE A 280 3.35 15.02 -21.46
C ILE A 280 4.10 13.81 -20.92
N ILE A 281 4.02 12.67 -21.62
CA ILE A 281 4.64 11.42 -21.20
C ILE A 281 5.75 11.05 -22.19
N ASP A 282 7.01 11.12 -21.74
CA ASP A 282 8.16 10.64 -22.48
C ASP A 282 8.38 9.15 -22.18
N VAL A 283 8.39 8.34 -23.22
CA VAL A 283 8.63 6.90 -23.13
C VAL A 283 10.04 6.61 -23.60
N ILE A 284 10.82 5.92 -22.77
CA ILE A 284 12.19 5.51 -23.09
C ILE A 284 12.38 4.01 -22.84
N GLU A 285 13.32 3.42 -23.53
CA GLU A 285 13.73 2.05 -23.26
C GLU A 285 14.72 2.02 -22.09
N TYR A 286 14.46 1.16 -21.11
CA TYR A 286 15.36 0.95 -19.97
C TYR A 286 16.68 0.32 -20.41
N SER A 287 17.78 0.71 -19.78
CA SER A 287 19.08 0.06 -19.89
C SER A 287 19.68 -0.17 -18.52
N ALA A 288 20.32 -1.33 -18.33
CA ALA A 288 21.10 -1.61 -17.13
C ALA A 288 22.42 -0.84 -17.10
N THR A 289 22.90 -0.36 -18.26
CA THR A 289 24.08 0.50 -18.37
C THR A 289 23.70 1.94 -18.02
N PRO A 290 24.24 2.51 -16.94
CA PRO A 290 23.82 3.82 -16.44
C PRO A 290 23.97 4.95 -17.47
N GLU A 291 25.07 4.98 -18.21
CA GLU A 291 25.38 6.00 -19.21
C GLU A 291 24.32 6.00 -20.35
N ILE A 292 23.91 4.81 -20.77
CA ILE A 292 22.87 4.65 -21.80
C ILE A 292 21.50 5.08 -21.24
N LEU A 293 21.20 4.71 -19.98
CA LEU A 293 19.94 5.10 -19.33
C LEU A 293 19.85 6.62 -19.18
N VAL A 294 20.93 7.28 -18.73
CA VAL A 294 21.00 8.74 -18.62
C VAL A 294 20.84 9.40 -19.98
N THR A 295 21.54 8.91 -21.01
CA THR A 295 21.44 9.43 -22.37
C THR A 295 20.00 9.37 -22.88
N ARG A 296 19.32 8.21 -22.74
CA ARG A 296 17.91 8.05 -23.12
C ARG A 296 16.97 8.92 -22.28
N ALA A 297 17.23 9.03 -20.98
CA ALA A 297 16.42 9.84 -20.06
C ALA A 297 16.56 11.36 -20.31
N MET A 298 17.64 11.82 -20.90
CA MET A 298 17.81 13.22 -21.29
C MET A 298 17.01 13.63 -22.53
N SER A 299 16.42 12.66 -23.27
CA SER A 299 15.51 12.99 -24.39
C SER A 299 14.48 14.07 -23.97
N PRO A 300 14.17 15.08 -24.83
CA PRO A 300 14.50 15.19 -26.25
C PRO A 300 15.86 15.88 -26.55
N ALA A 301 16.72 16.12 -25.57
CA ALA A 301 18.05 16.67 -25.81
C ALA A 301 18.97 15.60 -26.39
N ILE A 302 19.83 16.00 -27.33
CA ILE A 302 20.87 15.15 -27.88
C ILE A 302 22.11 15.30 -27.02
N ILE A 303 22.64 14.18 -26.54
CA ILE A 303 23.78 14.11 -25.64
C ILE A 303 25.01 13.67 -26.41
N SER A 304 26.15 14.30 -26.18
CA SER A 304 27.43 13.95 -26.79
C SER A 304 28.07 12.76 -26.05
N SER A 305 28.21 12.83 -24.74
CA SER A 305 28.71 11.75 -23.91
C SER A 305 28.19 11.88 -22.48
N VAL A 306 28.30 10.78 -21.73
CA VAL A 306 27.94 10.72 -20.31
C VAL A 306 29.06 9.99 -19.57
N GLU A 307 29.50 10.54 -18.45
CA GLU A 307 30.44 9.91 -17.53
C GLU A 307 29.78 9.79 -16.16
N ILE A 308 29.86 8.59 -15.58
CA ILE A 308 29.27 8.32 -14.26
C ILE A 308 30.39 8.28 -13.21
N ASN A 309 30.28 9.14 -12.20
CA ASN A 309 31.16 9.16 -11.04
C ASN A 309 30.32 9.02 -9.77
N GLU A 310 30.39 7.85 -9.13
CA GLU A 310 29.61 7.53 -7.92
C GLU A 310 28.10 7.75 -8.11
N LYS A 311 27.54 8.84 -7.55
CA LYS A 311 26.13 9.20 -7.66
C LYS A 311 25.86 10.36 -8.62
N LYS A 312 26.89 10.83 -9.32
CA LYS A 312 26.81 11.95 -10.28
C LYS A 312 26.96 11.46 -11.71
N ALA A 313 26.15 12.02 -12.58
CA ALA A 313 26.26 11.83 -14.02
C ALA A 313 26.67 13.15 -14.66
N HIS A 314 27.91 13.20 -15.16
CA HIS A 314 28.42 14.31 -15.96
C HIS A 314 27.96 14.14 -17.40
N VAL A 315 27.06 15.00 -17.82
CA VAL A 315 26.42 14.93 -19.13
C VAL A 315 26.96 16.04 -20.01
N PHE A 316 27.68 15.65 -21.06
CA PHE A 316 28.32 16.56 -22.01
C PHE A 316 27.39 16.83 -23.20
N ILE A 317 27.13 18.10 -23.45
CA ILE A 317 26.15 18.53 -24.46
C ILE A 317 26.69 19.69 -25.29
N ASN A 318 26.19 19.77 -26.52
CA ASN A 318 26.38 20.97 -27.34
C ASN A 318 25.57 22.14 -26.73
N PRO A 319 26.10 23.37 -26.68
CA PRO A 319 25.40 24.56 -26.20
C PRO A 319 23.99 24.75 -26.76
N ALA A 320 23.78 24.38 -28.06
CA ALA A 320 22.48 24.44 -28.70
C ALA A 320 21.43 23.49 -28.08
N GLN A 321 21.86 22.45 -27.37
CA GLN A 321 20.97 21.48 -26.70
C GLN A 321 20.68 21.82 -25.23
N LYS A 322 21.39 22.80 -24.62
CA LYS A 322 21.30 23.17 -23.21
C LYS A 322 19.87 23.46 -22.77
N SER A 323 19.14 24.27 -23.52
CA SER A 323 17.76 24.62 -23.22
C SER A 323 16.83 23.39 -23.21
N LYS A 324 17.03 22.45 -24.13
CA LYS A 324 16.27 21.20 -24.18
C LYS A 324 16.66 20.25 -23.04
N ALA A 325 17.97 20.18 -22.72
CA ALA A 325 18.49 19.34 -21.64
C ALA A 325 17.92 19.76 -20.29
N ILE A 326 17.92 21.06 -20.00
CA ILE A 326 17.34 21.60 -18.76
C ILE A 326 15.81 21.46 -18.78
N GLY A 327 15.19 21.83 -19.91
CA GLY A 327 13.74 21.92 -20.04
C GLY A 327 13.14 23.13 -19.32
N LYS A 328 11.85 23.39 -19.53
CA LYS A 328 11.13 24.48 -18.88
C LYS A 328 11.17 24.31 -17.34
N ASN A 329 11.67 25.31 -16.62
CA ASN A 329 11.84 25.29 -15.16
C ASN A 329 12.65 24.09 -14.63
N GLY A 330 13.62 23.56 -15.41
CA GLY A 330 14.42 22.44 -14.98
C GLY A 330 13.71 21.07 -15.01
N THR A 331 12.52 21.00 -15.63
CA THR A 331 11.68 19.80 -15.60
C THR A 331 12.37 18.58 -16.19
N ASN A 332 13.11 18.74 -17.31
CA ASN A 332 13.73 17.61 -17.98
C ASN A 332 14.89 17.01 -17.17
N VAL A 333 15.80 17.84 -16.70
CA VAL A 333 16.93 17.42 -15.87
C VAL A 333 16.47 16.79 -14.56
N ARG A 334 15.42 17.36 -13.93
CA ARG A 334 14.84 16.83 -12.71
C ARG A 334 14.21 15.45 -12.93
N LEU A 335 13.45 15.25 -14.00
CA LEU A 335 12.87 13.94 -14.35
C LEU A 335 13.95 12.92 -14.69
N CYS A 336 15.03 13.35 -15.38
CA CYS A 336 16.18 12.50 -15.63
C CYS A 336 16.83 12.03 -14.34
N SER A 337 17.11 12.94 -13.40
CA SER A 337 17.66 12.60 -12.07
C SER A 337 16.73 11.64 -11.31
N MET A 338 15.42 11.88 -11.33
CA MET A 338 14.44 11.03 -10.64
C MET A 338 14.39 9.60 -11.21
N ILE A 339 14.46 9.43 -12.52
CA ILE A 339 14.35 8.13 -13.19
C ILE A 339 15.65 7.34 -13.14
N THR A 340 16.80 8.03 -13.21
CA THR A 340 18.13 7.40 -13.23
C THR A 340 18.74 7.23 -11.85
N LYS A 341 18.23 7.98 -10.85
CA LYS A 341 18.75 8.06 -9.46
C LYS A 341 20.13 8.69 -9.34
N TYR A 342 20.60 9.39 -10.41
CA TYR A 342 21.85 10.13 -10.41
C TYR A 342 21.59 11.63 -10.32
N GLU A 343 22.51 12.36 -9.70
CA GLU A 343 22.58 13.82 -9.79
C GLU A 343 23.14 14.19 -11.15
N ILE A 344 22.42 15.00 -11.93
CA ILE A 344 22.78 15.35 -13.30
C ILE A 344 23.53 16.67 -13.32
N GLU A 345 24.79 16.64 -13.76
CA GLU A 345 25.64 17.83 -14.01
C GLU A 345 25.83 18.01 -15.51
N LEU A 346 25.44 19.20 -16.02
CA LEU A 346 25.51 19.49 -17.46
C LEU A 346 26.81 20.27 -17.76
N HIS A 347 27.60 19.75 -18.69
CA HIS A 347 28.83 20.36 -19.19
C HIS A 347 28.66 20.69 -20.67
N GLU A 348 28.98 21.92 -21.03
CA GLU A 348 28.97 22.35 -22.43
C GLU A 348 30.29 22.00 -23.09
N ILE A 349 30.20 21.34 -24.23
CA ILE A 349 31.37 21.10 -25.12
C ILE A 349 31.29 22.10 -26.23
N GLU A 350 32.28 22.97 -26.34
CA GLU A 350 32.48 23.79 -27.53
C GLU A 350 32.86 22.85 -28.68
N GLU A 351 32.04 22.76 -29.72
CA GLU A 351 32.48 22.15 -30.98
C GLU A 351 33.65 23.02 -31.49
N GLN A 352 34.85 22.46 -31.41
CA GLN A 352 35.92 22.97 -32.26
C GLN A 352 35.44 22.77 -33.67
N LYS A 353 34.87 23.82 -34.30
CA LYS A 353 34.71 23.84 -35.74
C LYS A 353 36.10 23.53 -36.30
N PRO A 354 36.25 22.48 -37.12
CA PRO A 354 37.53 22.22 -37.76
C PRO A 354 37.96 23.55 -38.41
N SER A 355 39.16 23.99 -38.06
CA SER A 355 39.68 25.21 -38.66
C SER A 355 39.61 25.05 -40.18
N GLU A 356 39.41 26.16 -40.93
CA GLU A 356 39.40 26.10 -42.39
C GLU A 356 40.67 25.38 -42.90
N GLU A 357 41.79 25.46 -42.16
CA GLU A 357 43.04 24.74 -42.45
C GLU A 357 42.91 23.21 -42.24
N ASP A 358 42.15 22.72 -41.23
CA ASP A 358 41.95 21.29 -41.05
C ASP A 358 40.95 20.71 -42.07
N ALA A 359 39.95 21.49 -42.48
CA ALA A 359 39.05 21.13 -43.57
C ALA A 359 39.80 21.07 -44.90
N LEU A 360 40.70 22.00 -45.16
CA LEU A 360 41.57 22.01 -46.34
C LEU A 360 42.55 20.83 -46.35
N LYS A 361 43.17 20.50 -45.20
CA LYS A 361 44.05 19.34 -45.06
C LYS A 361 43.31 18.01 -45.27
N ASN A 362 42.09 17.86 -44.75
CA ASN A 362 41.29 16.68 -44.98
C ASN A 362 40.82 16.57 -46.44
N LEU A 363 40.47 17.67 -47.09
CA LEU A 363 40.21 17.69 -48.54
C LEU A 363 41.47 17.34 -49.35
N GLN A 364 42.63 17.88 -48.99
CA GLN A 364 43.87 17.58 -49.68
C GLN A 364 44.32 16.11 -49.51
N SER A 365 44.03 15.48 -48.34
CA SER A 365 44.31 14.06 -48.13
C SER A 365 43.40 13.15 -48.97
N LEU A 366 42.13 13.50 -49.16
CA LEU A 366 41.21 12.76 -50.03
C LEU A 366 41.56 12.80 -51.54
N PHE A 367 42.30 13.81 -51.96
CA PHE A 367 42.78 13.93 -53.38
C PHE A 367 44.23 13.46 -53.60
N LYS A 368 44.92 12.96 -52.57
CA LYS A 368 46.27 12.42 -52.64
C LYS A 368 46.33 10.94 -53.03
N ASP A 369 45.20 10.24 -52.93
CA ASP A 369 45.09 8.80 -53.24
C ASP A 369 44.38 8.55 -54.62
N ILE A 370 44.28 9.57 -55.51
CA ILE A 370 43.88 9.47 -56.88
C ILE A 370 45.12 9.83 -57.77
#